data_3d302aecb465139fb53f2e7a51d63990
#
_entry.id   3d302aecb465139fb53f2e7a51d63990
#
_cell.length_a   1.000
_cell.length_b   1.000
_cell.length_c   1.000
_cell.angle_alpha   90.00
_cell.angle_beta   90.00
_cell.angle_gamma   90.00
#
_symmetry.space_group_name_H-M   'P 1'
#
loop_
_entity.id
_entity.type
_entity.pdbx_description
1 polymer ?
#
loop_
_entity_poly.entity_id
_entity_poly.type
_entity_poly.pdbx_seq_one_letter_code
_entity_poly.pdbx_strand_id
1 'polypeptide(L)'
;MSQSNSDDCFLLHQRSYGETSLIIDVFTKKDGKISLIAKGAKKPKSKFFGYLVPFHKLSINYSGRSELKTLTNIDRNLMHSKSTFTKTSYSLLYVNELLIKLLPKNAQQEDLFLLYEKLLKDINQNENLELTLRRFELDMLDTMGYGFDYEYDINNNEPIDVDSSYRFVSERGFRKSKNATFLGKDIICLLYTSPSPRDGLLSRMPSSA
;
A
#
# COMPACT_ATOMS: atom_id res chain seq x y z
N MET A 1 19.08 1.85 28.74
CA MET A 1 17.73 1.26 28.60
C MET A 1 17.39 1.22 27.10
N SER A 2 17.09 0.07 26.53
CA SER A 2 16.65 -0.02 25.14
C SER A 2 15.23 0.51 25.05
N GLN A 3 15.01 1.52 24.24
CA GLN A 3 13.69 2.11 24.00
C GLN A 3 12.81 1.02 23.36
N SER A 4 11.72 0.67 24.02
CA SER A 4 10.71 -0.26 23.48
C SER A 4 9.67 0.57 22.75
N ASN A 5 9.50 0.33 21.45
CA ASN A 5 8.50 0.97 20.63
C ASN A 5 7.29 0.05 20.49
N SER A 6 6.09 0.62 20.49
CA SER A 6 4.83 -0.07 20.19
C SER A 6 4.18 0.56 18.98
N ASP A 7 3.78 -0.27 18.00
CA ASP A 7 3.16 0.22 16.78
C ASP A 7 2.22 -0.83 16.14
N ASP A 8 1.26 -0.33 15.38
CA ASP A 8 0.46 -1.15 14.47
C ASP A 8 1.23 -1.39 13.18
N CYS A 9 1.13 -2.60 12.64
CA CYS A 9 1.82 -2.94 11.41
C CYS A 9 1.11 -4.01 10.58
N PHE A 10 1.57 -4.16 9.35
CA PHE A 10 1.26 -5.28 8.45
C PHE A 10 2.56 -6.02 8.10
N LEU A 11 2.51 -7.36 8.12
CA LEU A 11 3.59 -8.19 7.65
C LEU A 11 3.63 -8.16 6.12
N LEU A 12 4.72 -7.64 5.55
CA LEU A 12 4.92 -7.60 4.10
C LEU A 12 5.65 -8.86 3.60
N HIS A 13 6.72 -9.27 4.29
CA HIS A 13 7.55 -10.40 3.90
C HIS A 13 8.18 -11.07 5.12
N GLN A 14 8.49 -12.36 4.99
CA GLN A 14 9.23 -13.10 5.99
C GLN A 14 10.21 -14.08 5.36
N ARG A 15 11.35 -14.25 6.00
CA ARG A 15 12.38 -15.21 5.58
C ARG A 15 13.01 -15.91 6.77
N SER A 16 13.45 -17.13 6.53
CA SER A 16 14.15 -17.93 7.55
C SER A 16 15.49 -17.29 7.93
N TYR A 17 15.79 -17.29 9.23
CA TYR A 17 17.07 -16.84 9.78
C TYR A 17 17.56 -17.83 10.83
N GLY A 18 18.61 -18.57 10.50
CA GLY A 18 19.06 -19.70 11.30
C GLY A 18 17.97 -20.78 11.47
N GLU A 19 18.13 -21.63 12.46
CA GLU A 19 17.24 -22.79 12.67
C GLU A 19 15.85 -22.40 13.18
N THR A 20 15.76 -21.42 14.08
CA THR A 20 14.54 -21.16 14.85
C THR A 20 13.94 -19.76 14.66
N SER A 21 14.65 -18.84 14.02
CA SER A 21 14.24 -17.43 13.92
C SER A 21 13.73 -17.08 12.53
N LEU A 22 13.01 -15.96 12.44
CA LEU A 22 12.60 -15.33 11.20
C LEU A 22 13.16 -13.89 11.16
N ILE A 23 13.53 -13.42 9.97
CA ILE A 23 13.59 -12.00 9.66
C ILE A 23 12.28 -11.65 8.97
N ILE A 24 11.63 -10.59 9.44
CA ILE A 24 10.37 -10.09 8.91
C ILE A 24 10.53 -8.64 8.49
N ASP A 25 9.94 -8.31 7.36
CA ASP A 25 9.78 -6.94 6.90
C ASP A 25 8.33 -6.54 7.14
N VAL A 26 8.13 -5.48 7.92
CA VAL A 26 6.81 -5.00 8.31
C VAL A 26 6.63 -3.55 7.89
N PHE A 27 5.42 -3.18 7.53
CA PHE A 27 5.00 -1.81 7.32
C PHE A 27 4.30 -1.32 8.58
N THR A 28 4.93 -0.43 9.31
CA THR A 28 4.41 0.14 10.56
C THR A 28 3.81 1.52 10.31
N LYS A 29 2.87 1.91 11.16
CA LYS A 29 2.19 3.20 11.03
C LYS A 29 3.12 4.38 11.32
N LYS A 30 4.00 4.26 12.33
CA LYS A 30 4.84 5.36 12.82
C LYS A 30 6.24 5.39 12.19
N ASP A 31 6.87 4.21 12.03
CA ASP A 31 8.26 4.09 11.57
C ASP A 31 8.37 3.69 10.09
N GLY A 32 7.23 3.49 9.37
CA GLY A 32 7.20 3.05 7.99
C GLY A 32 7.69 1.61 7.82
N LYS A 33 8.45 1.33 6.76
CA LYS A 33 8.98 -0.01 6.50
C LYS A 33 10.22 -0.27 7.35
N ILE A 34 10.16 -1.30 8.22
CA ILE A 34 11.25 -1.73 9.09
C ILE A 34 11.48 -3.23 9.01
N SER A 35 12.72 -3.65 9.27
CA SER A 35 13.09 -5.08 9.36
C SER A 35 13.29 -5.49 10.82
N LEU A 36 12.67 -6.61 11.20
CA LEU A 36 12.74 -7.13 12.57
C LEU A 36 13.23 -8.59 12.58
N ILE A 37 14.02 -8.93 13.58
CA ILE A 37 14.29 -10.33 13.90
C ILE A 37 13.29 -10.85 14.94
N ALA A 38 12.55 -11.89 14.60
CA ALA A 38 11.65 -12.63 15.48
C ALA A 38 12.36 -13.88 15.98
N LYS A 39 13.08 -13.76 17.12
CA LYS A 39 13.89 -14.85 17.69
C LYS A 39 13.01 -16.00 18.16
N GLY A 40 13.32 -17.21 17.72
CA GLY A 40 12.61 -18.43 18.09
C GLY A 40 11.20 -18.54 17.46
N ALA A 41 10.84 -17.73 16.48
CA ALA A 41 9.49 -17.68 15.91
C ALA A 41 9.04 -19.00 15.27
N LYS A 42 9.96 -19.84 14.80
CA LYS A 42 9.64 -21.15 14.21
C LYS A 42 9.31 -22.24 15.24
N LYS A 43 9.63 -22.01 16.52
CA LYS A 43 9.38 -23.02 17.57
C LYS A 43 7.88 -23.11 17.86
N PRO A 44 7.27 -24.30 17.96
CA PRO A 44 5.82 -24.45 18.21
C PRO A 44 5.33 -23.76 19.50
N LYS A 45 6.20 -23.69 20.53
CA LYS A 45 5.89 -23.01 21.80
C LYS A 45 6.26 -21.52 21.79
N SER A 46 6.63 -20.95 20.65
CA SER A 46 6.97 -19.54 20.53
C SER A 46 5.72 -18.67 20.69
N LYS A 47 5.88 -17.53 21.35
CA LYS A 47 4.83 -16.50 21.42
C LYS A 47 4.51 -15.86 20.04
N PHE A 48 5.33 -16.08 19.04
CA PHE A 48 5.18 -15.59 17.67
C PHE A 48 4.58 -16.63 16.73
N PHE A 49 4.56 -17.90 17.13
CA PHE A 49 4.11 -18.99 16.26
C PHE A 49 2.64 -18.83 15.88
N GLY A 50 2.33 -18.82 14.58
CA GLY A 50 0.99 -18.66 14.05
C GLY A 50 0.43 -17.23 14.05
N TYR A 51 1.17 -16.23 14.57
CA TYR A 51 0.72 -14.83 14.61
C TYR A 51 1.35 -13.96 13.52
N LEU A 52 2.48 -14.36 12.94
CA LEU A 52 3.12 -13.65 11.83
C LEU A 52 2.45 -14.06 10.52
N VAL A 53 1.25 -13.55 10.31
CA VAL A 53 0.41 -13.85 9.13
C VAL A 53 0.27 -12.57 8.29
N PRO A 54 0.54 -12.62 6.97
CA PRO A 54 0.37 -11.46 6.10
C PRO A 54 -1.11 -11.03 6.01
N PHE A 55 -1.34 -9.80 5.58
CA PHE A 55 -2.66 -9.21 5.32
C PHE A 55 -3.54 -9.00 6.56
N HIS A 56 -3.00 -9.21 7.75
CA HIS A 56 -3.68 -8.94 9.02
C HIS A 56 -2.97 -7.80 9.73
N LYS A 57 -3.76 -6.91 10.34
CA LYS A 57 -3.23 -5.86 11.19
C LYS A 57 -2.72 -6.48 12.47
N LEU A 58 -1.47 -6.20 12.80
CA LEU A 58 -0.77 -6.67 14.00
C LEU A 58 -0.41 -5.47 14.86
N SER A 59 -0.51 -5.60 16.17
CA SER A 59 0.11 -4.65 17.10
C SER A 59 1.35 -5.30 17.69
N ILE A 60 2.49 -4.66 17.51
CA ILE A 60 3.80 -5.22 17.86
C ILE A 60 4.59 -4.31 18.78
N ASN A 61 5.46 -4.93 19.58
CA ASN A 61 6.49 -4.22 20.31
C ASN A 61 7.86 -4.67 19.78
N TYR A 62 8.76 -3.72 19.60
CA TYR A 62 10.11 -3.97 19.11
C TYR A 62 11.12 -3.07 19.77
N SER A 63 12.39 -3.45 19.72
CA SER A 63 13.49 -2.69 20.30
C SER A 63 14.76 -2.84 19.46
N GLY A 64 15.66 -1.89 19.59
CA GLY A 64 16.95 -1.85 18.89
C GLY A 64 17.18 -0.53 18.17
N ARG A 65 18.47 -0.15 18.05
CA ARG A 65 18.91 1.06 17.34
C ARG A 65 19.47 0.78 15.96
N SER A 66 19.77 -0.50 15.68
CA SER A 66 20.27 -0.94 14.38
C SER A 66 19.15 -1.00 13.33
N GLU A 67 19.53 -1.09 12.08
CA GLU A 67 18.58 -1.27 10.96
C GLU A 67 17.73 -2.53 11.15
N LEU A 68 18.33 -3.62 11.62
CA LEU A 68 17.61 -4.83 12.03
C LEU A 68 17.30 -4.75 13.53
N LYS A 69 16.03 -4.43 13.84
CA LYS A 69 15.54 -4.33 15.22
C LYS A 69 15.04 -5.70 15.69
N THR A 70 14.76 -5.86 16.98
CA THR A 70 14.28 -7.12 17.56
C THR A 70 12.79 -7.02 17.90
N LEU A 71 11.97 -7.94 17.36
CA LEU A 71 10.59 -8.12 17.76
C LEU A 71 10.52 -8.67 19.18
N THR A 72 9.89 -7.94 20.09
CA THR A 72 9.81 -8.32 21.52
C THR A 72 8.46 -8.89 21.89
N ASN A 73 7.37 -8.40 21.29
CA ASN A 73 6.02 -8.90 21.55
C ASN A 73 5.09 -8.71 20.37
N ILE A 74 3.99 -9.49 20.32
CA ILE A 74 2.83 -9.31 19.43
C ILE A 74 1.60 -9.34 20.31
N ASP A 75 0.68 -8.38 20.15
CA ASP A 75 -0.61 -8.43 20.82
C ASP A 75 -1.51 -9.45 20.09
N ARG A 76 -1.99 -10.42 20.86
CA ARG A 76 -2.79 -11.54 20.38
C ARG A 76 -4.27 -11.22 20.26
N ASN A 77 -4.73 -10.13 20.88
CA ASN A 77 -6.16 -9.80 20.97
C ASN A 77 -6.74 -9.26 19.66
N LEU A 78 -5.90 -8.87 18.69
CA LEU A 78 -6.34 -8.27 17.43
C LEU A 78 -6.57 -9.28 16.29
N MET A 79 -6.24 -10.56 16.47
CA MET A 79 -6.38 -11.59 15.42
C MET A 79 -7.77 -12.24 15.36
N HIS A 80 -8.85 -11.49 15.55
CA HIS A 80 -10.21 -12.04 15.55
C HIS A 80 -10.86 -12.10 14.17
N SER A 81 -10.19 -11.66 13.12
CA SER A 81 -10.72 -11.70 11.75
C SER A 81 -10.28 -12.97 11.03
N LYS A 82 -11.19 -13.89 10.84
CA LYS A 82 -11.07 -15.02 9.91
C LYS A 82 -11.24 -14.52 8.47
N SER A 83 -10.38 -13.62 8.00
CA SER A 83 -10.42 -13.26 6.59
C SER A 83 -9.68 -14.33 5.77
N THR A 84 -10.44 -15.02 4.96
CA THR A 84 -9.92 -16.05 4.06
C THR A 84 -9.57 -15.41 2.72
N PHE A 85 -8.38 -14.86 2.61
CA PHE A 85 -7.87 -14.26 1.36
C PHE A 85 -7.48 -15.30 0.29
N THR A 86 -8.18 -16.40 0.15
CA THR A 86 -7.75 -17.53 -0.70
C THR A 86 -7.67 -17.19 -2.18
N LYS A 87 -8.67 -16.47 -2.73
CA LYS A 87 -8.69 -16.13 -4.16
C LYS A 87 -7.88 -14.88 -4.51
N THR A 88 -7.73 -13.97 -3.57
CA THR A 88 -7.07 -12.67 -3.74
C THR A 88 -5.63 -12.65 -3.24
N SER A 89 -5.14 -13.76 -2.65
CA SER A 89 -3.82 -13.84 -2.02
C SER A 89 -2.67 -13.47 -2.96
N TYR A 90 -2.71 -13.90 -4.22
CA TYR A 90 -1.65 -13.58 -5.18
C TYR A 90 -1.59 -12.08 -5.50
N SER A 91 -2.76 -11.44 -5.64
CA SER A 91 -2.83 -10.00 -5.87
C SER A 91 -2.33 -9.22 -4.66
N LEU A 92 -2.64 -9.67 -3.46
CA LEU A 92 -2.14 -9.04 -2.23
C LEU A 92 -0.63 -9.27 -2.03
N LEU A 93 -0.09 -10.43 -2.44
CA LEU A 93 1.36 -10.64 -2.45
C LEU A 93 2.07 -9.71 -3.44
N TYR A 94 1.47 -9.46 -4.60
CA TYR A 94 1.95 -8.45 -5.55
C TYR A 94 1.98 -7.05 -4.91
N VAL A 95 0.90 -6.64 -4.21
CA VAL A 95 0.87 -5.35 -3.51
C VAL A 95 1.96 -5.29 -2.43
N ASN A 96 2.16 -6.36 -1.66
CA ASN A 96 3.24 -6.42 -0.67
C ASN A 96 4.61 -6.26 -1.33
N GLU A 97 4.84 -6.87 -2.50
CA GLU A 97 6.08 -6.72 -3.25
C GLU A 97 6.29 -5.27 -3.72
N LEU A 98 5.24 -4.59 -4.19
CA LEU A 98 5.30 -3.17 -4.54
C LEU A 98 5.71 -2.32 -3.32
N LEU A 99 5.07 -2.53 -2.18
CA LEU A 99 5.40 -1.81 -0.93
C LEU A 99 6.85 -2.09 -0.49
N ILE A 100 7.32 -3.34 -0.60
CA ILE A 100 8.71 -3.68 -0.26
C ILE A 100 9.70 -2.94 -1.16
N LYS A 101 9.42 -2.83 -2.46
CA LYS A 101 10.31 -2.20 -3.43
C LYS A 101 10.29 -0.69 -3.38
N LEU A 102 9.12 -0.10 -3.17
CA LEU A 102 8.91 1.35 -3.32
C LEU A 102 9.03 2.11 -2.01
N LEU A 103 8.65 1.53 -0.87
CA LEU A 103 8.75 2.22 0.41
C LEU A 103 10.20 2.45 0.83
N PRO A 104 10.56 3.69 1.21
CA PRO A 104 11.81 3.96 1.87
C PRO A 104 11.84 3.28 3.25
N LYS A 105 13.03 2.86 3.69
CA LYS A 105 13.21 2.27 5.01
C LYS A 105 13.18 3.33 6.10
N ASN A 106 12.59 3.00 7.25
CA ASN A 106 12.56 3.84 8.45
C ASN A 106 12.03 5.27 8.19
N ALA A 107 11.12 5.44 7.25
CA ALA A 107 10.45 6.69 6.95
C ALA A 107 8.95 6.53 7.14
N GLN A 108 8.37 7.35 8.00
CA GLN A 108 6.93 7.35 8.25
C GLN A 108 6.16 7.64 6.96
N GLN A 109 5.13 6.83 6.71
CA GLN A 109 4.24 6.92 5.55
C GLN A 109 2.81 6.60 6.01
N GLU A 110 2.26 7.45 6.87
CA GLU A 110 0.99 7.19 7.54
C GLU A 110 -0.17 7.12 6.53
N ASP A 111 -0.21 8.03 5.56
CA ASP A 111 -1.27 8.07 4.55
C ASP A 111 -1.27 6.77 3.71
N LEU A 112 -0.09 6.30 3.33
CA LEU A 112 0.04 5.05 2.59
C LEU A 112 -0.28 3.82 3.48
N PHE A 113 0.00 3.88 4.78
CA PHE A 113 -0.42 2.85 5.72
C PHE A 113 -1.95 2.74 5.80
N LEU A 114 -2.64 3.86 5.88
CA LEU A 114 -4.10 3.92 5.89
C LEU A 114 -4.70 3.47 4.56
N LEU A 115 -4.06 3.83 3.45
CA LEU A 115 -4.46 3.38 2.11
C LEU A 115 -4.35 1.85 1.97
N TYR A 116 -3.27 1.26 2.46
CA TYR A 116 -3.11 -0.20 2.48
C TYR A 116 -4.14 -0.89 3.39
N GLU A 117 -4.41 -0.32 4.56
CA GLU A 117 -5.47 -0.82 5.46
C GLU A 117 -6.85 -0.78 4.79
N LYS A 118 -7.15 0.29 4.05
CA LYS A 118 -8.37 0.43 3.26
C LYS A 118 -8.45 -0.62 2.16
N LEU A 119 -7.37 -0.81 1.38
CA LEU A 119 -7.30 -1.85 0.35
C LEU A 119 -7.67 -3.23 0.90
N LEU A 120 -7.09 -3.62 2.05
CA LEU A 120 -7.36 -4.92 2.68
C LEU A 120 -8.83 -5.09 3.10
N LYS A 121 -9.52 -4.00 3.45
CA LYS A 121 -10.97 -4.01 3.73
C LYS A 121 -11.78 -4.11 2.44
N ASP A 122 -11.46 -3.28 1.46
CA ASP A 122 -12.20 -3.16 0.20
C ASP A 122 -12.13 -4.44 -0.63
N ILE A 123 -10.98 -5.11 -0.66
CA ILE A 123 -10.78 -6.37 -1.39
C ILE A 123 -11.71 -7.51 -0.91
N ASN A 124 -12.08 -7.49 0.37
CA ASN A 124 -13.01 -8.48 0.93
C ASN A 124 -14.48 -8.16 0.62
N GLN A 125 -14.79 -6.93 0.23
CA GLN A 125 -16.16 -6.44 0.04
C GLN A 125 -16.52 -6.23 -1.43
N ASN A 126 -15.52 -6.02 -2.30
CA ASN A 126 -15.71 -5.68 -3.70
C ASN A 126 -15.61 -6.90 -4.62
N GLU A 127 -16.56 -7.00 -5.55
CA GLU A 127 -16.57 -8.04 -6.58
C GLU A 127 -15.52 -7.79 -7.68
N ASN A 128 -15.09 -6.52 -7.88
CA ASN A 128 -14.14 -6.17 -8.92
C ASN A 128 -12.73 -5.93 -8.35
N LEU A 129 -11.97 -7.02 -8.26
CA LEU A 129 -10.59 -7.03 -7.78
C LEU A 129 -9.67 -6.12 -8.61
N GLU A 130 -9.80 -6.15 -9.94
CA GLU A 130 -8.92 -5.38 -10.83
C GLU A 130 -9.05 -3.87 -10.59
N LEU A 131 -10.27 -3.37 -10.49
CA LEU A 131 -10.53 -1.95 -10.23
C LEU A 131 -10.01 -1.53 -8.86
N THR A 132 -10.20 -2.37 -7.82
CA THR A 132 -9.71 -2.10 -6.47
C THR A 132 -8.19 -2.00 -6.44
N LEU A 133 -7.50 -2.92 -7.12
CA LEU A 133 -6.03 -2.89 -7.21
C LEU A 133 -5.54 -1.68 -8.01
N ARG A 134 -6.16 -1.38 -9.16
CA ARG A 134 -5.76 -0.25 -10.00
C ARG A 134 -5.92 1.08 -9.26
N ARG A 135 -7.02 1.24 -8.52
CA ARG A 135 -7.22 2.41 -7.66
C ARG A 135 -6.12 2.53 -6.62
N PHE A 136 -5.83 1.44 -5.92
CA PHE A 136 -4.75 1.44 -4.94
C PHE A 136 -3.39 1.83 -5.54
N GLU A 137 -3.05 1.32 -6.73
CA GLU A 137 -1.80 1.65 -7.43
C GLU A 137 -1.70 3.14 -7.75
N LEU A 138 -2.78 3.74 -8.25
CA LEU A 138 -2.83 5.17 -8.58
C LEU A 138 -2.75 6.04 -7.31
N ASP A 139 -3.56 5.72 -6.30
CA ASP A 139 -3.55 6.43 -5.01
C ASP A 139 -2.19 6.32 -4.31
N MET A 140 -1.51 5.16 -4.44
CA MET A 140 -0.16 4.95 -3.92
C MET A 140 0.85 5.85 -4.62
N LEU A 141 0.82 5.95 -5.97
CA LEU A 141 1.69 6.83 -6.73
C LEU A 141 1.46 8.29 -6.35
N ASP A 142 0.21 8.70 -6.21
CA ASP A 142 -0.15 10.06 -5.80
C ASP A 142 0.37 10.38 -4.39
N THR A 143 0.14 9.48 -3.42
CA THR A 143 0.62 9.61 -2.04
C THR A 143 2.15 9.69 -1.96
N MET A 144 2.85 9.01 -2.86
CA MET A 144 4.32 9.03 -2.94
C MET A 144 4.87 10.25 -3.71
N GLY A 145 4.02 11.12 -4.24
CA GLY A 145 4.42 12.30 -5.02
C GLY A 145 4.74 12.01 -6.49
N TYR A 146 4.41 10.83 -6.99
CA TYR A 146 4.54 10.46 -8.41
C TYR A 146 3.20 10.51 -9.15
N GLY A 147 2.18 11.12 -8.54
CA GLY A 147 0.91 11.38 -9.20
C GLY A 147 1.08 12.24 -10.45
N PHE A 148 0.29 12.00 -11.46
CA PHE A 148 0.25 12.79 -12.69
C PHE A 148 -1.20 13.05 -13.08
N ASP A 149 -1.38 14.13 -13.85
CA ASP A 149 -2.69 14.48 -14.36
C ASP A 149 -3.03 13.62 -15.59
N TYR A 150 -4.16 12.95 -15.55
CA TYR A 150 -4.72 12.18 -16.68
C TYR A 150 -6.01 12.78 -17.21
N GLU A 151 -6.42 13.94 -16.71
CA GLU A 151 -7.59 14.67 -17.21
C GLU A 151 -7.22 15.65 -18.33
N TYR A 152 -6.00 16.19 -18.29
CA TYR A 152 -5.57 17.25 -19.19
C TYR A 152 -4.27 16.92 -19.94
N ASP A 153 -4.17 17.40 -21.17
CA ASP A 153 -2.92 17.41 -21.94
C ASP A 153 -1.93 18.40 -21.32
N ILE A 154 -0.70 17.94 -21.08
CA ILE A 154 0.34 18.72 -20.40
C ILE A 154 0.89 19.90 -21.21
N ASN A 155 0.62 19.99 -22.53
CA ASN A 155 1.13 21.06 -23.37
C ASN A 155 0.18 22.26 -23.44
N ASN A 156 -1.11 22.02 -23.65
CA ASN A 156 -2.11 23.05 -23.90
C ASN A 156 -3.16 23.15 -22.79
N ASN A 157 -3.10 22.25 -21.80
CA ASN A 157 -4.05 22.16 -20.69
C ASN A 157 -5.50 21.99 -21.16
N GLU A 158 -5.70 21.31 -22.30
CA GLU A 158 -7.01 20.91 -22.79
C GLU A 158 -7.41 19.55 -22.24
N PRO A 159 -8.70 19.28 -22.00
CA PRO A 159 -9.16 17.95 -21.61
C PRO A 159 -8.68 16.87 -22.58
N ILE A 160 -8.38 15.68 -22.06
CA ILE A 160 -8.02 14.52 -22.88
C ILE A 160 -9.20 14.18 -23.81
N ASP A 161 -8.92 14.18 -25.10
CA ASP A 161 -9.88 13.86 -26.16
C ASP A 161 -9.87 12.36 -26.46
N VAL A 162 -11.04 11.72 -26.38
CA VAL A 162 -11.23 10.26 -26.55
C VAL A 162 -10.68 9.70 -27.85
N ASP A 163 -10.75 10.49 -28.93
CA ASP A 163 -10.38 10.08 -30.29
C ASP A 163 -8.93 10.42 -30.63
N SER A 164 -8.23 11.09 -29.75
CA SER A 164 -6.83 11.48 -29.94
C SER A 164 -5.87 10.48 -29.35
N SER A 165 -4.61 10.58 -29.81
CA SER A 165 -3.53 9.72 -29.35
C SER A 165 -2.53 10.51 -28.52
N TYR A 166 -1.99 9.88 -27.46
CA TYR A 166 -1.16 10.52 -26.46
C TYR A 166 0.10 9.71 -26.15
N ARG A 167 1.18 10.42 -25.82
CA ARG A 167 2.41 9.87 -25.29
C ARG A 167 2.49 10.21 -23.80
N PHE A 168 2.80 9.22 -22.97
CA PHE A 168 3.10 9.46 -21.56
C PHE A 168 4.48 10.10 -21.40
N VAL A 169 4.55 11.15 -20.60
CA VAL A 169 5.77 11.83 -20.17
C VAL A 169 5.92 11.61 -18.67
N SER A 170 6.99 10.92 -18.27
CA SER A 170 7.25 10.60 -16.86
C SER A 170 7.11 11.83 -15.97
N GLU A 171 6.48 11.66 -14.82
CA GLU A 171 6.24 12.68 -13.77
C GLU A 171 5.37 13.88 -14.19
N ARG A 172 4.91 13.93 -15.44
CA ARG A 172 4.14 15.07 -15.97
C ARG A 172 2.74 14.70 -16.44
N GLY A 173 2.55 13.50 -16.98
CA GLY A 173 1.27 13.07 -17.53
C GLY A 173 1.27 12.86 -19.04
N PHE A 174 0.15 13.11 -19.70
CA PHE A 174 -0.08 12.79 -21.12
C PHE A 174 0.05 14.02 -22.02
N ARG A 175 0.66 13.81 -23.19
CA ARG A 175 0.83 14.81 -24.24
C ARG A 175 0.28 14.28 -25.55
N LYS A 176 -0.58 15.06 -26.23
CA LYS A 176 -1.09 14.72 -27.55
C LYS A 176 0.05 14.56 -28.56
N SER A 177 0.03 13.48 -29.32
CA SER A 177 1.10 13.15 -30.26
C SER A 177 0.59 12.23 -31.37
N LYS A 178 1.00 12.48 -32.61
CA LYS A 178 0.65 11.61 -33.75
C LYS A 178 1.30 10.23 -33.68
N ASN A 179 2.48 10.12 -33.04
CA ASN A 179 3.22 8.86 -32.83
C ASN A 179 3.06 8.43 -31.36
N ALA A 180 1.87 8.05 -30.98
CA ALA A 180 1.53 7.84 -29.59
C ALA A 180 1.15 6.40 -29.29
N THR A 181 1.38 5.99 -28.05
CA THR A 181 1.17 4.61 -27.55
C THR A 181 -0.21 4.47 -26.91
N PHE A 182 -0.83 5.56 -26.43
CA PHE A 182 -2.08 5.54 -25.68
C PHE A 182 -3.18 6.26 -26.44
N LEU A 183 -4.38 5.69 -26.45
CA LEU A 183 -5.58 6.36 -26.95
C LEU A 183 -6.24 7.14 -25.80
N GLY A 184 -6.83 8.28 -26.09
CA GLY A 184 -7.51 9.09 -25.09
C GLY A 184 -8.61 8.34 -24.35
N LYS A 185 -9.36 7.47 -25.05
CA LYS A 185 -10.37 6.61 -24.43
C LYS A 185 -9.80 5.70 -23.35
N ASP A 186 -8.56 5.19 -23.53
CA ASP A 186 -7.93 4.29 -22.54
C ASP A 186 -7.45 5.08 -21.32
N ILE A 187 -6.97 6.31 -21.53
CA ILE A 187 -6.59 7.24 -20.47
C ILE A 187 -7.81 7.63 -19.62
N ILE A 188 -8.90 8.02 -20.29
CA ILE A 188 -10.15 8.40 -19.63
C ILE A 188 -10.76 7.22 -18.87
N CYS A 189 -10.61 5.99 -19.38
CA CYS A 189 -11.03 4.80 -18.66
C CYS A 189 -10.35 4.68 -17.27
N LEU A 190 -9.10 5.12 -17.12
CA LEU A 190 -8.43 5.20 -15.82
C LEU A 190 -9.11 6.16 -14.85
N LEU A 191 -9.67 7.28 -15.33
CA LEU A 191 -10.43 8.25 -14.52
C LEU A 191 -11.70 7.65 -13.90
N TYR A 192 -12.46 6.90 -14.69
CA TYR A 192 -13.69 6.25 -14.21
C TYR A 192 -13.40 5.12 -13.20
N THR A 193 -12.17 4.61 -13.19
CA THR A 193 -11.73 3.60 -12.23
C THR A 193 -11.14 4.19 -10.95
N SER A 194 -10.77 5.48 -10.98
CA SER A 194 -10.24 6.23 -9.83
C SER A 194 -11.06 7.50 -9.61
N PRO A 195 -12.00 7.56 -8.65
CA PRO A 195 -12.60 8.83 -8.26
C PRO A 195 -11.48 9.72 -7.70
N SER A 196 -11.30 10.89 -8.32
CA SER A 196 -10.30 11.87 -7.93
C SER A 196 -10.45 12.23 -6.44
N PRO A 197 -9.35 12.37 -5.67
CA PRO A 197 -9.41 12.93 -4.31
C PRO A 197 -10.09 14.30 -4.26
N ARG A 198 -10.14 15.03 -5.38
CA ARG A 198 -10.82 16.33 -5.51
C ARG A 198 -12.34 16.22 -5.44
N ASP A 199 -12.93 15.10 -5.83
CA ASP A 199 -14.39 14.91 -5.77
C ASP A 199 -14.89 14.80 -4.31
N GLY A 200 -14.04 14.34 -3.38
CA GLY A 200 -14.33 14.32 -1.96
C GLY A 200 -14.34 15.69 -1.28
N LEU A 201 -13.71 16.71 -1.86
CA LEU A 201 -13.67 18.08 -1.32
C LEU A 201 -14.85 18.94 -1.80
N LEU A 202 -15.39 18.67 -2.98
CA LEU A 202 -16.54 19.42 -3.52
C LEU A 202 -17.86 19.06 -2.82
N SER A 203 -17.97 17.91 -2.17
CA SER A 203 -19.15 17.50 -1.42
C SER A 203 -19.29 18.19 -0.04
N ARG A 204 -18.33 19.03 0.37
CA ARG A 204 -18.32 19.74 1.66
C ARG A 204 -18.63 21.23 1.59
N MET A 205 -19.13 21.75 0.47
CA MET A 205 -19.66 23.12 0.46
C MET A 205 -21.05 23.13 1.12
N PRO A 206 -21.25 23.81 2.25
CA PRO A 206 -22.60 24.01 2.78
C PRO A 206 -23.39 24.85 1.79
N SER A 207 -24.54 24.34 1.41
CA SER A 207 -25.57 25.11 0.71
C SER A 207 -25.91 26.30 1.60
N SER A 208 -25.41 27.47 1.28
CA SER A 208 -25.85 28.72 1.90
C SER A 208 -27.19 29.11 1.28
N ALA A 209 -28.22 29.06 2.08
CA ALA A 209 -29.50 29.66 1.83
C ALA A 209 -29.40 31.20 1.71
#